data_2a8c1970f8565da91b35b4b9a6784101
#
_entry.id   2a8c1970f8565da91b35b4b9a6784101
#
_cell.length_a   1.000
_cell.length_b   1.000
_cell.length_c   1.000
_cell.angle_alpha   90.00
_cell.angle_beta   90.00
_cell.angle_gamma   90.00
#
_symmetry.space_group_name_H-M   'P 1'
#
loop_
_entity.id
_entity.type
_entity.pdbx_description
1 polymer ?
#
loop_
_entity_poly.entity_id
_entity_poly.type
_entity_poly.pdbx_seq_one_letter_code
_entity_poly.pdbx_strand_id
1 'polypeptide(L)'
;MKIGAMNDPRRDPVAEIEWFGQHGFDFVDLTLDPPAMDPSNVDVKSVRAALARYSLGVVAHAAWYIPISSPFPSLRQAALQEFQRALKVAAHVGAQGMTVHYFRIPPLFPPERYVEWHVEGLRPLCSQAGDLGLTILLENAPGLPGQIDHIAHILEAIPSLGFHLDSGHTHVEGGVGLFDVYVERFGRRLMHVHLSENDGSYDQHLPLNSMPVGQIDWPARIRRLKASGYDGTISLEVFSPDRAYLLQSRDLLRQWWAAA
;
A
#
# COMPACT_ATOMS: atom_id res chain seq x y z
N MET A 1 0.48 -3.30 16.65
CA MET A 1 0.04 -2.68 15.38
C MET A 1 0.35 -1.20 15.40
N LYS A 2 0.80 -0.64 14.28
CA LYS A 2 1.03 0.80 14.09
C LYS A 2 0.03 1.35 13.10
N ILE A 3 -0.48 2.57 13.32
CA ILE A 3 -1.46 3.22 12.44
C ILE A 3 -0.83 4.43 11.77
N GLY A 4 -0.92 4.47 10.45
CA GLY A 4 -0.50 5.59 9.62
C GLY A 4 -1.58 6.01 8.64
N ALA A 5 -1.23 6.94 7.77
CA ALA A 5 -2.05 7.34 6.64
C ALA A 5 -1.17 7.86 5.49
N MET A 6 -1.73 7.91 4.29
CA MET A 6 -1.07 8.44 3.11
C MET A 6 -1.03 9.97 3.13
N ASN A 7 0.11 10.55 2.74
CA ASN A 7 0.18 11.99 2.47
C ASN A 7 -0.47 12.33 1.13
N ASP A 8 -0.95 13.56 1.01
CA ASP A 8 -1.40 14.10 -0.29
C ASP A 8 -0.18 14.57 -1.11
N PRO A 9 0.17 13.92 -2.23
CA PRO A 9 1.34 14.29 -3.03
C PRO A 9 1.21 15.65 -3.74
N ARG A 10 0.05 16.31 -3.64
CA ARG A 10 -0.18 17.67 -4.16
C ARG A 10 0.19 18.76 -3.16
N ARG A 11 0.45 18.39 -1.89
CA ARG A 11 0.72 19.31 -0.78
C ARG A 11 2.20 19.30 -0.39
N ASP A 12 2.61 20.30 0.37
CA ASP A 12 3.95 20.33 0.94
C ASP A 12 4.18 19.09 1.85
N PRO A 13 5.19 18.27 1.55
CA PRO A 13 5.39 17.01 2.27
C PRO A 13 5.80 17.20 3.73
N VAL A 14 6.51 18.28 4.05
CA VAL A 14 6.91 18.58 5.42
C VAL A 14 5.68 18.93 6.26
N ALA A 15 4.80 19.79 5.72
CA ALA A 15 3.55 20.14 6.40
C ALA A 15 2.63 18.94 6.59
N GLU A 16 2.56 18.02 5.61
CA GLU A 16 1.80 16.75 5.73
C GLU A 16 2.36 15.89 6.87
N ILE A 17 3.68 15.66 6.91
CA ILE A 17 4.34 14.85 7.94
C ILE A 17 4.16 15.49 9.33
N GLU A 18 4.32 16.80 9.46
CA GLU A 18 4.11 17.52 10.72
C GLU A 18 2.65 17.36 11.21
N TRP A 19 1.68 17.42 10.26
CA TRP A 19 0.29 17.21 10.62
C TRP A 19 0.04 15.79 11.17
N PHE A 20 0.60 14.75 10.56
CA PHE A 20 0.47 13.37 11.05
C PHE A 20 1.09 13.22 12.45
N GLY A 21 2.28 13.79 12.66
CA GLY A 21 2.95 13.76 13.95
C GLY A 21 2.16 14.48 15.06
N GLN A 22 1.61 15.66 14.77
CA GLN A 22 0.79 16.43 15.71
C GLN A 22 -0.53 15.71 16.07
N HIS A 23 -1.04 14.85 15.17
CA HIS A 23 -2.29 14.14 15.38
C HIS A 23 -2.10 12.68 15.81
N GLY A 24 -0.88 12.30 16.23
CA GLY A 24 -0.63 11.02 16.91
C GLY A 24 -0.76 9.80 16.00
N PHE A 25 -0.37 9.90 14.74
CA PHE A 25 -0.08 8.76 13.90
C PHE A 25 1.28 8.15 14.25
N ASP A 26 1.49 6.87 13.97
CA ASP A 26 2.72 6.16 14.31
C ASP A 26 3.72 6.17 13.15
N PHE A 27 3.24 6.30 11.92
CA PHE A 27 4.05 6.37 10.70
C PHE A 27 3.32 7.14 9.60
N VAL A 28 4.06 7.48 8.54
CA VAL A 28 3.51 8.02 7.29
C VAL A 28 3.66 6.96 6.21
N ASP A 29 2.59 6.72 5.47
CA ASP A 29 2.63 6.02 4.20
C ASP A 29 2.98 7.06 3.14
N LEU A 30 4.28 7.10 2.79
CA LEU A 30 4.87 8.20 2.04
C LEU A 30 4.69 7.98 0.55
N THR A 31 3.67 8.61 -0.01
CA THR A 31 3.37 8.57 -1.45
C THR A 31 4.43 9.34 -2.23
N LEU A 32 5.25 8.61 -2.99
CA LEU A 32 6.31 9.13 -3.84
C LEU A 32 5.77 9.39 -5.25
N ASP A 33 5.00 10.47 -5.39
CA ASP A 33 4.23 10.79 -6.58
C ASP A 33 4.31 12.30 -6.89
N PRO A 34 4.47 12.71 -8.15
CA PRO A 34 4.35 14.12 -8.53
C PRO A 34 3.00 14.74 -8.12
N PRO A 35 2.92 16.07 -7.88
CA PRO A 35 4.00 17.03 -8.11
C PRO A 35 4.96 17.25 -6.93
N ALA A 36 4.52 17.13 -5.66
CA ALA A 36 5.33 17.56 -4.53
C ALA A 36 6.29 16.49 -4.02
N MET A 37 5.97 15.22 -4.28
CA MET A 37 6.80 14.06 -3.88
C MET A 37 7.44 13.34 -5.08
N ASP A 38 7.65 14.05 -6.20
CA ASP A 38 8.42 13.53 -7.34
C ASP A 38 9.81 13.06 -6.86
N PRO A 39 10.15 11.76 -7.02
CA PRO A 39 11.43 11.22 -6.57
C PRO A 39 12.67 11.91 -7.16
N SER A 40 12.52 12.67 -8.26
CA SER A 40 13.60 13.41 -8.89
C SER A 40 13.87 14.76 -8.22
N ASN A 41 12.92 15.31 -7.49
CA ASN A 41 12.94 16.70 -7.03
C ASN A 41 12.68 16.87 -5.52
N VAL A 42 12.24 15.84 -4.81
CA VAL A 42 11.88 15.93 -3.40
C VAL A 42 13.08 16.28 -2.51
N ASP A 43 12.87 17.24 -1.59
CA ASP A 43 13.87 17.54 -0.56
C ASP A 43 13.86 16.48 0.56
N VAL A 44 14.60 15.39 0.30
CA VAL A 44 14.75 14.25 1.21
C VAL A 44 15.25 14.67 2.59
N LYS A 45 16.11 15.71 2.66
CA LYS A 45 16.66 16.18 3.93
C LYS A 45 15.58 16.78 4.83
N SER A 46 14.73 17.63 4.28
CA SER A 46 13.63 18.27 5.01
C SER A 46 12.56 17.23 5.40
N VAL A 47 12.20 16.31 4.50
CA VAL A 47 11.29 15.20 4.79
C VAL A 47 11.81 14.35 5.96
N ARG A 48 13.08 13.94 5.90
CA ARG A 48 13.71 13.14 6.95
C ARG A 48 13.76 13.87 8.30
N ALA A 49 14.03 15.18 8.29
CA ALA A 49 14.06 16.00 9.51
C ALA A 49 12.65 16.09 10.15
N ALA A 50 11.61 16.25 9.34
CA ALA A 50 10.23 16.27 9.83
C ALA A 50 9.81 14.92 10.43
N LEU A 51 10.10 13.80 9.77
CA LEU A 51 9.86 12.46 10.29
C LEU A 51 10.55 12.22 11.63
N ALA A 52 11.83 12.61 11.74
CA ALA A 52 12.61 12.45 12.96
C ALA A 52 12.06 13.30 14.11
N ARG A 53 11.58 14.53 13.85
CA ARG A 53 11.01 15.44 14.87
C ARG A 53 9.86 14.80 15.63
N TYR A 54 9.01 14.01 14.94
CA TYR A 54 7.84 13.37 15.53
C TYR A 54 8.02 11.87 15.77
N SER A 55 9.23 11.33 15.55
CA SER A 55 9.53 9.89 15.66
C SER A 55 8.59 9.01 14.82
N LEU A 56 8.20 9.50 13.65
CA LEU A 56 7.33 8.78 12.73
C LEU A 56 8.11 7.71 11.96
N GLY A 57 7.56 6.50 11.88
CA GLY A 57 7.99 5.50 10.91
C GLY A 57 7.63 5.87 9.49
N VAL A 58 8.13 5.10 8.52
CA VAL A 58 7.81 5.30 7.10
C VAL A 58 7.59 3.95 6.42
N VAL A 59 6.50 3.84 5.68
CA VAL A 59 6.33 2.92 4.56
C VAL A 59 6.28 3.79 3.31
N ALA A 60 7.01 3.46 2.26
CA ALA A 60 6.96 4.22 1.02
C ALA A 60 5.91 3.63 0.07
N HIS A 61 5.29 4.47 -0.73
CA HIS A 61 4.27 4.08 -1.69
C HIS A 61 4.60 4.67 -3.06
N ALA A 62 4.89 3.83 -4.04
CA ALA A 62 5.22 4.29 -5.39
C ALA A 62 3.96 4.50 -6.22
N ALA A 63 4.04 5.40 -7.20
CA ALA A 63 2.91 5.74 -8.07
C ALA A 63 2.31 4.51 -8.75
N TRP A 64 1.00 4.32 -8.55
CA TRP A 64 0.26 3.12 -8.98
C TRP A 64 0.22 2.91 -10.50
N TYR A 65 0.31 4.00 -11.27
CA TYR A 65 0.21 3.98 -12.74
C TYR A 65 1.53 3.67 -13.44
N ILE A 66 2.63 3.40 -12.74
CA ILE A 66 3.92 3.05 -13.34
C ILE A 66 3.87 1.60 -13.85
N PRO A 67 4.03 1.36 -15.19
CA PRO A 67 3.70 0.09 -15.83
C PRO A 67 4.83 -0.95 -15.72
N ILE A 68 5.15 -1.41 -14.49
CA ILE A 68 6.27 -2.35 -14.22
C ILE A 68 6.12 -3.70 -14.94
N SER A 69 4.89 -4.10 -15.25
CA SER A 69 4.55 -5.37 -15.91
C SER A 69 4.00 -5.16 -17.32
N SER A 70 4.28 -4.03 -17.94
CA SER A 70 3.82 -3.74 -19.30
C SER A 70 4.21 -4.87 -20.28
N PRO A 71 3.34 -5.23 -21.25
CA PRO A 71 3.70 -6.12 -22.35
C PRO A 71 4.89 -5.62 -23.19
N PHE A 72 5.14 -4.30 -23.19
CA PHE A 72 6.23 -3.67 -23.94
C PHE A 72 7.52 -3.62 -23.11
N PRO A 73 8.61 -4.31 -23.54
CA PRO A 73 9.86 -4.35 -22.78
C PRO A 73 10.46 -2.96 -22.50
N SER A 74 10.37 -2.03 -23.46
CA SER A 74 10.87 -0.66 -23.28
C SER A 74 10.13 0.10 -22.17
N LEU A 75 8.80 -0.12 -22.03
CA LEU A 75 8.03 0.49 -20.95
C LEU A 75 8.37 -0.15 -19.60
N ARG A 76 8.57 -1.48 -19.53
CA ARG A 76 9.03 -2.14 -18.29
C ARG A 76 10.40 -1.60 -17.84
N GLN A 77 11.31 -1.40 -18.79
CA GLN A 77 12.64 -0.84 -18.49
C GLN A 77 12.53 0.60 -17.97
N ALA A 78 11.72 1.45 -18.60
CA ALA A 78 11.48 2.81 -18.14
C ALA A 78 10.80 2.81 -16.74
N ALA A 79 9.80 1.97 -16.55
CA ALA A 79 9.15 1.81 -15.26
C ALA A 79 10.13 1.40 -14.15
N LEU A 80 11.02 0.45 -14.42
CA LEU A 80 12.06 0.04 -13.46
C LEU A 80 12.96 1.22 -13.07
N GLN A 81 13.31 2.11 -14.00
CA GLN A 81 14.12 3.30 -13.68
C GLN A 81 13.37 4.27 -12.75
N GLU A 82 12.05 4.47 -12.96
CA GLU A 82 11.24 5.30 -12.06
C GLU A 82 11.14 4.68 -10.67
N PHE A 83 10.86 3.38 -10.56
CA PHE A 83 10.86 2.70 -9.26
C PHE A 83 12.22 2.74 -8.57
N GLN A 84 13.33 2.71 -9.31
CA GLN A 84 14.67 2.87 -8.75
C GLN A 84 14.91 4.25 -8.15
N ARG A 85 14.34 5.31 -8.74
CA ARG A 85 14.37 6.66 -8.16
C ARG A 85 13.58 6.72 -6.87
N ALA A 86 12.34 6.21 -6.87
CA ALA A 86 11.50 6.12 -5.69
C ALA A 86 12.17 5.30 -4.58
N LEU A 87 12.77 4.16 -4.92
CA LEU A 87 13.47 3.30 -3.98
C LEU A 87 14.65 3.99 -3.28
N LYS A 88 15.42 4.82 -4.00
CA LYS A 88 16.49 5.62 -3.41
C LYS A 88 15.96 6.63 -2.41
N VAL A 89 14.87 7.32 -2.74
CA VAL A 89 14.20 8.23 -1.80
C VAL A 89 13.71 7.48 -0.58
N ALA A 90 13.00 6.35 -0.78
CA ALA A 90 12.50 5.49 0.30
C ALA A 90 13.63 5.07 1.26
N ALA A 91 14.77 4.63 0.73
CA ALA A 91 15.95 4.28 1.53
C ALA A 91 16.48 5.48 2.33
N HIS A 92 16.62 6.64 1.68
CA HIS A 92 17.16 7.83 2.32
C HIS A 92 16.25 8.39 3.43
N VAL A 93 14.93 8.25 3.33
CA VAL A 93 14.01 8.66 4.41
C VAL A 93 13.86 7.61 5.50
N GLY A 94 14.44 6.42 5.33
CA GLY A 94 14.43 5.36 6.33
C GLY A 94 13.19 4.48 6.29
N ALA A 95 12.55 4.34 5.12
CA ALA A 95 11.45 3.41 4.94
C ALA A 95 11.91 1.96 5.15
N GLN A 96 11.01 1.13 5.67
CA GLN A 96 11.25 -0.31 5.84
C GLN A 96 10.78 -1.12 4.63
N GLY A 97 9.84 -0.59 3.87
CA GLY A 97 9.31 -1.20 2.66
C GLY A 97 8.80 -0.15 1.69
N MET A 98 8.60 -0.57 0.45
CA MET A 98 8.00 0.25 -0.61
C MET A 98 6.91 -0.54 -1.34
N THR A 99 5.70 -0.02 -1.32
CA THR A 99 4.56 -0.57 -2.06
C THR A 99 4.69 -0.34 -3.55
N VAL A 100 4.38 -1.39 -4.31
CA VAL A 100 4.23 -1.39 -5.76
C VAL A 100 2.95 -2.15 -6.09
N HIS A 101 2.10 -1.55 -6.93
CA HIS A 101 0.83 -2.15 -7.28
C HIS A 101 0.94 -3.34 -8.24
N TYR A 102 0.03 -4.29 -8.09
CA TYR A 102 -0.25 -5.26 -9.13
C TYR A 102 -0.77 -4.51 -10.36
N PHE A 103 0.05 -4.46 -11.41
CA PHE A 103 -0.27 -3.67 -12.60
C PHE A 103 -1.32 -4.38 -13.46
N ARG A 104 -2.39 -3.64 -13.80
CA ARG A 104 -3.46 -4.16 -14.65
C ARG A 104 -2.99 -4.29 -16.10
N ILE A 105 -2.91 -5.51 -16.59
CA ILE A 105 -2.61 -5.84 -17.99
C ILE A 105 -3.93 -6.06 -18.73
N PRO A 106 -4.10 -5.55 -19.96
CA PRO A 106 -5.30 -5.81 -20.75
C PRO A 106 -5.55 -7.32 -20.95
N PRO A 107 -6.80 -7.82 -20.93
CA PRO A 107 -7.14 -9.25 -21.02
C PRO A 107 -7.00 -9.78 -22.46
N LEU A 108 -5.86 -9.51 -23.09
CA LEU A 108 -5.51 -9.92 -24.45
C LEU A 108 -4.49 -11.06 -24.48
N PHE A 109 -3.98 -11.44 -23.32
CA PHE A 109 -2.86 -12.36 -23.20
C PHE A 109 -3.22 -13.55 -22.33
N PRO A 110 -2.58 -14.72 -22.51
CA PRO A 110 -2.79 -15.85 -21.62
C PRO A 110 -2.33 -15.55 -20.19
N PRO A 111 -2.97 -16.15 -19.15
CA PRO A 111 -2.72 -15.84 -17.74
C PRO A 111 -1.26 -15.93 -17.31
N GLU A 112 -0.51 -16.86 -17.88
CA GLU A 112 0.91 -17.08 -17.56
C GLU A 112 1.77 -15.84 -17.85
N ARG A 113 1.38 -15.06 -18.89
CA ARG A 113 2.09 -13.83 -19.26
C ARG A 113 1.94 -12.74 -18.20
N TYR A 114 0.82 -12.70 -17.48
CA TYR A 114 0.64 -11.73 -16.38
C TYR A 114 1.67 -11.98 -15.28
N VAL A 115 1.86 -13.24 -14.90
CA VAL A 115 2.85 -13.64 -13.88
C VAL A 115 4.28 -13.38 -14.38
N GLU A 116 4.61 -13.81 -15.60
CA GLU A 116 5.95 -13.66 -16.20
C GLU A 116 6.38 -12.18 -16.21
N TRP A 117 5.55 -11.28 -16.73
CA TRP A 117 5.92 -9.85 -16.81
C TRP A 117 6.02 -9.17 -15.46
N HIS A 118 5.20 -9.56 -14.47
CA HIS A 118 5.37 -9.09 -13.11
C HIS A 118 6.69 -9.58 -12.51
N VAL A 119 7.03 -10.84 -12.70
CA VAL A 119 8.29 -11.41 -12.21
C VAL A 119 9.49 -10.76 -12.88
N GLU A 120 9.44 -10.53 -14.22
CA GLU A 120 10.48 -9.83 -14.96
C GLU A 120 10.73 -8.41 -14.45
N GLY A 121 9.67 -7.66 -14.14
CA GLY A 121 9.78 -6.29 -13.64
C GLY A 121 10.17 -6.22 -12.16
N LEU A 122 9.54 -7.04 -11.30
CA LEU A 122 9.70 -6.95 -9.85
C LEU A 122 10.99 -7.59 -9.33
N ARG A 123 11.48 -8.67 -9.94
CA ARG A 123 12.68 -9.39 -9.47
C ARG A 123 13.91 -8.49 -9.37
N PRO A 124 14.30 -7.71 -10.40
CA PRO A 124 15.44 -6.79 -10.30
C PRO A 124 15.20 -5.67 -9.28
N LEU A 125 13.96 -5.20 -9.13
CA LEU A 125 13.61 -4.18 -8.14
C LEU A 125 13.73 -4.75 -6.70
N CYS A 126 13.26 -5.97 -6.45
CA CYS A 126 13.40 -6.65 -5.16
C CYS A 126 14.87 -6.89 -4.78
N SER A 127 15.72 -7.24 -5.75
CA SER A 127 17.16 -7.39 -5.51
C SER A 127 17.79 -6.07 -5.04
N GLN A 128 17.52 -4.98 -5.75
CA GLN A 128 18.04 -3.66 -5.39
C GLN A 128 17.48 -3.14 -4.06
N ALA A 129 16.21 -3.42 -3.76
CA ALA A 129 15.61 -3.09 -2.47
C ALA A 129 16.33 -3.80 -1.33
N GLY A 130 16.63 -5.09 -1.49
CA GLY A 130 17.39 -5.88 -0.52
C GLY A 130 18.79 -5.31 -0.24
N ASP A 131 19.51 -4.85 -1.27
CA ASP A 131 20.81 -4.19 -1.12
C ASP A 131 20.73 -2.87 -0.32
N LEU A 132 19.55 -2.25 -0.29
CA LEU A 132 19.27 -1.02 0.47
C LEU A 132 18.59 -1.28 1.83
N GLY A 133 18.36 -2.55 2.18
CA GLY A 133 17.68 -2.93 3.43
C GLY A 133 16.17 -2.71 3.41
N LEU A 134 15.54 -2.61 2.21
CA LEU A 134 14.09 -2.47 2.04
C LEU A 134 13.46 -3.75 1.50
N THR A 135 12.15 -3.88 1.73
CA THR A 135 11.32 -4.90 1.11
C THR A 135 10.35 -4.26 0.13
N ILE A 136 10.25 -4.79 -1.09
CA ILE A 136 9.15 -4.42 -2.00
C ILE A 136 7.89 -5.17 -1.57
N LEU A 137 6.77 -4.45 -1.52
CA LEU A 137 5.46 -4.95 -1.12
C LEU A 137 4.53 -4.90 -2.32
N LEU A 138 4.06 -6.07 -2.78
CA LEU A 138 3.11 -6.15 -3.88
C LEU A 138 1.70 -5.96 -3.34
N GLU A 139 1.01 -4.95 -3.82
CA GLU A 139 -0.36 -4.64 -3.44
C GLU A 139 -1.36 -5.23 -4.45
N ASN A 140 -2.47 -5.79 -3.95
CA ASN A 140 -3.58 -6.21 -4.80
C ASN A 140 -4.31 -5.02 -5.42
N ALA A 141 -4.73 -5.14 -6.69
CA ALA A 141 -5.47 -4.09 -7.41
C ALA A 141 -6.99 -4.21 -7.21
N PRO A 142 -7.76 -3.11 -7.34
CA PRO A 142 -9.22 -3.17 -7.24
C PRO A 142 -9.86 -3.83 -8.47
N GLY A 143 -10.89 -4.67 -8.26
CA GLY A 143 -11.77 -5.16 -9.32
C GLY A 143 -11.09 -6.01 -10.40
N LEU A 144 -10.10 -6.84 -10.03
CA LEU A 144 -9.42 -7.78 -10.94
C LEU A 144 -9.68 -9.23 -10.51
N PRO A 145 -10.75 -9.86 -11.00
CA PRO A 145 -11.03 -11.24 -10.67
C PRO A 145 -9.85 -12.18 -11.03
N GLY A 146 -9.53 -13.10 -10.12
CA GLY A 146 -8.46 -14.10 -10.32
C GLY A 146 -7.04 -13.60 -10.09
N GLN A 147 -6.82 -12.34 -9.74
CA GLN A 147 -5.48 -11.85 -9.44
C GLN A 147 -4.83 -12.55 -8.24
N ILE A 148 -5.63 -13.10 -7.33
CA ILE A 148 -5.14 -13.81 -6.15
C ILE A 148 -4.21 -14.98 -6.52
N ASP A 149 -4.52 -15.71 -7.62
CA ASP A 149 -3.68 -16.80 -8.10
C ASP A 149 -2.41 -16.27 -8.77
N HIS A 150 -2.50 -15.17 -9.52
CA HIS A 150 -1.33 -14.51 -10.09
C HIS A 150 -0.39 -14.00 -9.00
N ILE A 151 -0.93 -13.33 -7.97
CA ILE A 151 -0.16 -12.84 -6.82
C ILE A 151 0.54 -14.01 -6.11
N ALA A 152 -0.16 -15.14 -5.91
CA ALA A 152 0.45 -16.31 -5.31
C ALA A 152 1.68 -16.80 -6.09
N HIS A 153 1.55 -16.96 -7.41
CA HIS A 153 2.66 -17.39 -8.26
C HIS A 153 3.82 -16.36 -8.30
N ILE A 154 3.51 -15.05 -8.28
CA ILE A 154 4.52 -13.99 -8.23
C ILE A 154 5.29 -14.05 -6.90
N LEU A 155 4.58 -14.17 -5.77
CA LEU A 155 5.19 -14.29 -4.44
C LEU A 155 6.03 -15.57 -4.29
N GLU A 156 5.61 -16.68 -4.91
CA GLU A 156 6.37 -17.92 -4.96
C GLU A 156 7.65 -17.76 -5.79
N ALA A 157 7.55 -17.12 -6.97
CA ALA A 157 8.67 -16.87 -7.86
C ALA A 157 9.70 -15.88 -7.28
N ILE A 158 9.28 -14.99 -6.36
CA ILE A 158 10.14 -13.95 -5.74
C ILE A 158 10.03 -14.07 -4.21
N PRO A 159 10.84 -14.91 -3.55
CA PRO A 159 10.78 -15.12 -2.11
C PRO A 159 11.04 -13.87 -1.25
N SER A 160 11.76 -12.88 -1.75
CA SER A 160 12.03 -11.60 -1.06
C SER A 160 10.93 -10.56 -1.20
N LEU A 161 9.90 -10.80 -2.03
CA LEU A 161 8.76 -9.90 -2.21
C LEU A 161 7.79 -10.05 -1.02
N GLY A 162 7.42 -8.96 -0.35
CA GLY A 162 6.35 -8.93 0.65
C GLY A 162 4.98 -8.75 0.01
N PHE A 163 3.93 -8.89 0.82
CA PHE A 163 2.56 -8.65 0.40
C PHE A 163 1.97 -7.44 1.14
N HIS A 164 1.29 -6.59 0.40
CA HIS A 164 0.48 -5.49 0.88
C HIS A 164 -0.98 -5.79 0.55
N LEU A 165 -1.84 -5.86 1.57
CA LEU A 165 -3.26 -6.11 1.42
C LEU A 165 -4.03 -4.80 1.49
N ASP A 166 -4.60 -4.38 0.38
CA ASP A 166 -5.65 -3.36 0.40
C ASP A 166 -7.02 -4.01 0.58
N SER A 167 -7.67 -3.65 1.69
CA SER A 167 -8.97 -4.16 2.10
C SER A 167 -10.13 -3.62 1.26
N GLY A 168 -10.03 -2.36 0.80
CA GLY A 168 -11.00 -1.74 -0.10
C GLY A 168 -11.01 -2.44 -1.46
N HIS A 169 -9.82 -2.70 -2.00
CA HIS A 169 -9.65 -3.43 -3.27
C HIS A 169 -10.27 -4.82 -3.24
N THR A 170 -10.16 -5.55 -2.11
CA THR A 170 -10.80 -6.88 -2.01
C THR A 170 -12.32 -6.79 -2.05
N HIS A 171 -12.91 -5.72 -1.50
CA HIS A 171 -14.35 -5.52 -1.53
C HIS A 171 -14.85 -5.25 -2.95
N VAL A 172 -14.14 -4.44 -3.71
CA VAL A 172 -14.45 -4.17 -5.15
C VAL A 172 -14.23 -5.40 -6.02
N GLU A 173 -13.26 -6.27 -5.70
CA GLU A 173 -12.94 -7.47 -6.50
C GLU A 173 -13.99 -8.57 -6.36
N GLY A 174 -14.40 -8.89 -5.12
CA GLY A 174 -15.23 -10.07 -4.85
C GLY A 174 -16.10 -9.97 -3.60
N GLY A 175 -16.34 -8.76 -3.08
CA GLY A 175 -17.18 -8.52 -1.93
C GLY A 175 -16.51 -8.82 -0.59
N VAL A 176 -17.32 -8.80 0.47
CA VAL A 176 -16.84 -8.80 1.86
C VAL A 176 -16.03 -10.03 2.27
N GLY A 177 -16.28 -11.19 1.68
CA GLY A 177 -15.62 -12.46 2.06
C GLY A 177 -14.20 -12.61 1.50
N LEU A 178 -13.85 -11.87 0.46
CA LEU A 178 -12.56 -12.04 -0.21
C LEU A 178 -11.38 -11.59 0.65
N PHE A 179 -11.57 -10.63 1.55
CA PHE A 179 -10.57 -10.22 2.52
C PHE A 179 -10.02 -11.41 3.34
N ASP A 180 -10.90 -12.27 3.85
CA ASP A 180 -10.51 -13.42 4.66
C ASP A 180 -9.68 -14.43 3.85
N VAL A 181 -10.01 -14.60 2.57
CA VAL A 181 -9.24 -15.46 1.65
C VAL A 181 -7.82 -14.93 1.45
N TYR A 182 -7.66 -13.62 1.26
CA TYR A 182 -6.34 -13.00 1.14
C TYR A 182 -5.52 -13.14 2.44
N VAL A 183 -6.13 -12.87 3.59
CA VAL A 183 -5.46 -13.04 4.90
C VAL A 183 -5.02 -14.48 5.14
N GLU A 184 -5.86 -15.46 4.80
CA GLU A 184 -5.52 -16.88 4.95
C GLU A 184 -4.37 -17.28 4.04
N ARG A 185 -4.42 -16.87 2.77
CA ARG A 185 -3.46 -17.29 1.76
C ARG A 185 -2.10 -16.62 1.90
N PHE A 186 -2.08 -15.34 2.28
CA PHE A 186 -0.87 -14.52 2.27
C PHE A 186 -0.42 -14.00 3.63
N GLY A 187 -1.10 -14.34 4.72
CA GLY A 187 -0.82 -13.80 6.05
C GLY A 187 0.64 -13.91 6.49
N ARG A 188 1.37 -14.97 6.07
CA ARG A 188 2.80 -15.14 6.36
C ARG A 188 3.72 -14.18 5.58
N ARG A 189 3.22 -13.57 4.52
CA ARG A 189 3.92 -12.61 3.65
C ARG A 189 3.39 -11.20 3.83
N LEU A 190 2.32 -11.04 4.62
CA LEU A 190 1.64 -9.78 4.86
C LEU A 190 2.50 -8.86 5.73
N MET A 191 2.88 -7.72 5.18
CA MET A 191 3.75 -6.75 5.85
C MET A 191 3.08 -5.39 6.02
N HIS A 192 2.08 -5.07 5.18
CA HIS A 192 1.37 -3.81 5.19
C HIS A 192 -0.09 -4.00 4.83
N VAL A 193 -0.97 -3.15 5.36
CA VAL A 193 -2.41 -3.19 5.10
C VAL A 193 -2.92 -1.78 4.85
N HIS A 194 -3.73 -1.60 3.79
CA HIS A 194 -4.55 -0.41 3.59
C HIS A 194 -6.00 -0.68 3.99
N LEU A 195 -6.61 0.32 4.63
CA LEU A 195 -8.02 0.31 4.98
C LEU A 195 -8.71 1.56 4.45
N SER A 196 -9.72 1.36 3.64
CA SER A 196 -10.67 2.37 3.18
C SER A 196 -12.07 1.76 3.05
N GLU A 197 -13.12 2.55 3.17
CA GLU A 197 -14.50 2.13 2.92
C GLU A 197 -14.87 2.35 1.45
N ASN A 198 -15.71 1.49 0.90
CA ASN A 198 -16.37 1.66 -0.39
C ASN A 198 -17.67 0.84 -0.44
N ASP A 199 -18.49 1.07 -1.45
CA ASP A 199 -19.76 0.38 -1.67
C ASP A 199 -19.66 -0.89 -2.52
N GLY A 200 -18.43 -1.31 -2.86
CA GLY A 200 -18.15 -2.47 -3.71
C GLY A 200 -18.21 -2.18 -5.22
N SER A 201 -18.61 -0.98 -5.64
CA SER A 201 -18.71 -0.63 -7.07
C SER A 201 -17.38 -0.15 -7.66
N TYR A 202 -16.60 0.60 -6.88
CA TYR A 202 -15.26 1.08 -7.25
C TYR A 202 -14.49 1.49 -5.97
N ASP A 203 -13.23 1.82 -6.13
CA ASP A 203 -12.35 2.22 -5.06
C ASP A 203 -12.60 3.68 -4.65
N GLN A 204 -13.40 3.89 -3.60
CA GLN A 204 -13.91 5.20 -3.20
C GLN A 204 -13.08 5.89 -2.12
N HIS A 205 -12.22 5.18 -1.41
CA HIS A 205 -11.38 5.68 -0.31
C HIS A 205 -12.17 6.47 0.77
N LEU A 206 -13.36 5.98 1.10
CA LEU A 206 -14.23 6.62 2.08
C LEU A 206 -13.74 6.39 3.52
N PRO A 207 -14.16 7.24 4.48
CA PRO A 207 -13.90 7.02 5.89
C PRO A 207 -14.47 5.69 6.38
N LEU A 208 -13.76 5.03 7.30
CA LEU A 208 -14.21 3.75 7.85
C LEU A 208 -15.58 3.90 8.53
N ASN A 209 -16.46 2.91 8.33
CA ASN A 209 -17.81 2.88 8.86
C ASN A 209 -18.73 4.02 8.37
N SER A 210 -18.46 4.57 7.19
CA SER A 210 -19.25 5.64 6.58
C SER A 210 -20.42 5.12 5.72
N MET A 211 -20.40 3.84 5.36
CA MET A 211 -21.46 3.21 4.57
C MET A 211 -22.58 2.64 5.46
N PRO A 212 -23.79 2.42 4.93
CA PRO A 212 -24.89 1.79 5.67
C PRO A 212 -24.48 0.42 6.24
N VAL A 213 -25.11 0.07 7.37
CA VAL A 213 -24.91 -1.21 8.05
C VAL A 213 -25.11 -2.38 7.07
N GLY A 214 -24.12 -3.30 7.03
CA GLY A 214 -24.19 -4.54 6.23
C GLY A 214 -23.22 -4.59 5.04
N GLN A 215 -22.41 -3.59 4.81
CA GLN A 215 -21.39 -3.63 3.75
C GLN A 215 -20.07 -4.21 4.25
N ILE A 216 -19.25 -3.48 4.98
CA ILE A 216 -18.01 -4.01 5.57
C ILE A 216 -18.15 -4.09 7.09
N ASP A 217 -18.05 -5.30 7.66
CA ASP A 217 -17.95 -5.50 9.11
C ASP A 217 -16.49 -5.26 9.55
N TRP A 218 -16.16 -3.99 9.80
CA TRP A 218 -14.81 -3.60 10.22
C TRP A 218 -14.35 -4.30 11.50
N PRO A 219 -15.14 -4.39 12.58
CA PRO A 219 -14.77 -5.15 13.76
C PRO A 219 -14.43 -6.61 13.45
N ALA A 220 -15.16 -7.29 12.57
CA ALA A 220 -14.87 -8.65 12.16
C ALA A 220 -13.56 -8.73 11.34
N ARG A 221 -13.35 -7.84 10.38
CA ARG A 221 -12.08 -7.76 9.61
C ARG A 221 -10.87 -7.55 10.51
N ILE A 222 -10.97 -6.63 11.47
CA ILE A 222 -9.88 -6.36 12.41
C ILE A 222 -9.60 -7.57 13.32
N ARG A 223 -10.64 -8.24 13.83
CA ARG A 223 -10.46 -9.50 14.57
C ARG A 223 -9.79 -10.57 13.72
N ARG A 224 -10.20 -10.73 12.45
CA ARG A 224 -9.59 -11.71 11.51
C ARG A 224 -8.12 -11.40 11.27
N LEU A 225 -7.77 -10.13 11.04
CA LEU A 225 -6.40 -9.70 10.84
C LEU A 225 -5.53 -9.96 12.07
N LYS A 226 -6.00 -9.58 13.26
CA LYS A 226 -5.29 -9.81 14.52
C LYS A 226 -5.14 -11.30 14.83
N ALA A 227 -6.18 -12.11 14.59
CA ALA A 227 -6.16 -13.57 14.77
C ALA A 227 -5.19 -14.30 13.82
N SER A 228 -4.83 -13.70 12.67
CA SER A 228 -3.79 -14.23 11.80
C SER A 228 -2.36 -14.05 12.34
N GLY A 229 -2.20 -13.35 13.46
CA GLY A 229 -0.91 -12.99 14.05
C GLY A 229 -0.31 -11.71 13.47
N TYR A 230 -1.06 -10.96 12.66
CA TYR A 230 -0.57 -9.70 12.12
C TYR A 230 -0.44 -8.64 13.22
N ASP A 231 0.72 -7.99 13.29
CA ASP A 231 1.01 -6.86 14.19
C ASP A 231 1.87 -5.78 13.49
N GLY A 232 1.69 -5.66 12.19
CA GLY A 232 2.43 -4.73 11.33
C GLY A 232 1.84 -3.32 11.27
N THR A 233 2.02 -2.68 10.12
CA THR A 233 1.55 -1.33 9.82
C THR A 233 0.21 -1.34 9.10
N ILE A 234 -0.73 -0.53 9.55
CA ILE A 234 -2.03 -0.32 8.91
C ILE A 234 -2.14 1.15 8.52
N SER A 235 -2.24 1.42 7.22
CA SER A 235 -2.47 2.75 6.66
C SER A 235 -3.95 3.00 6.43
N LEU A 236 -4.41 4.17 6.80
CA LEU A 236 -5.74 4.66 6.43
C LEU A 236 -5.64 5.38 5.10
N GLU A 237 -6.17 4.77 4.06
CA GLU A 237 -6.26 5.35 2.73
C GLU A 237 -7.60 6.07 2.54
N VAL A 238 -7.80 7.10 3.35
CA VAL A 238 -9.04 7.87 3.42
C VAL A 238 -8.83 9.25 2.82
N PHE A 239 -9.43 9.48 1.65
CA PHE A 239 -9.31 10.74 0.92
C PHE A 239 -10.55 11.62 1.11
N SER A 240 -10.56 12.35 2.21
CA SER A 240 -11.62 13.33 2.49
C SER A 240 -11.05 14.75 2.55
N PRO A 241 -11.75 15.76 1.99
CA PRO A 241 -11.39 17.16 2.17
C PRO A 241 -11.34 17.59 3.64
N ASP A 242 -12.21 17.02 4.48
CA ASP A 242 -12.19 17.23 5.92
C ASP A 242 -11.41 16.10 6.60
N ARG A 243 -10.25 16.44 7.14
CA ARG A 243 -9.38 15.50 7.86
C ARG A 243 -9.95 14.98 9.19
N ALA A 244 -11.04 15.57 9.69
CA ALA A 244 -11.75 15.03 10.85
C ALA A 244 -12.19 13.58 10.62
N TYR A 245 -12.57 13.23 9.39
CA TYR A 245 -12.95 11.86 9.02
C TYR A 245 -11.78 10.88 9.05
N LEU A 246 -10.57 11.34 8.69
CA LEU A 246 -9.37 10.53 8.84
C LEU A 246 -9.03 10.27 10.32
N LEU A 247 -9.16 11.30 11.17
CA LEU A 247 -8.98 11.14 12.62
C LEU A 247 -10.04 10.21 13.24
N GLN A 248 -11.29 10.34 12.83
CA GLN A 248 -12.35 9.42 13.25
C GLN A 248 -12.04 7.98 12.86
N SER A 249 -11.61 7.72 11.61
CA SER A 249 -11.23 6.40 11.14
C SER A 249 -10.07 5.82 11.94
N ARG A 250 -9.06 6.63 12.30
CA ARG A 250 -7.95 6.23 13.18
C ARG A 250 -8.45 5.80 14.56
N ASP A 251 -9.34 6.59 15.16
CA ASP A 251 -9.81 6.33 16.51
C ASP A 251 -10.73 5.09 16.56
N LEU A 252 -11.55 4.87 15.53
CA LEU A 252 -12.32 3.65 15.34
C LEU A 252 -11.42 2.43 15.19
N LEU A 253 -10.38 2.51 14.37
CA LEU A 253 -9.42 1.41 14.18
C LEU A 253 -8.72 1.06 15.50
N ARG A 254 -8.28 2.05 16.28
CA ARG A 254 -7.69 1.83 17.61
C ARG A 254 -8.66 1.10 18.55
N GLN A 255 -9.89 1.55 18.56
CA GLN A 255 -10.94 0.94 19.40
C GLN A 255 -11.20 -0.52 19.01
N TRP A 256 -11.36 -0.81 17.72
CA TRP A 256 -11.60 -2.17 17.25
C TRP A 256 -10.40 -3.09 17.49
N TRP A 257 -9.19 -2.58 17.30
CA TRP A 257 -7.98 -3.37 17.57
C TRP A 257 -7.82 -3.70 19.07
N ALA A 258 -8.15 -2.76 19.95
CA ALA A 258 -8.10 -2.99 21.39
C ALA A 258 -9.17 -4.01 21.86
N ALA A 259 -10.33 -4.03 21.19
CA ALA A 259 -11.43 -4.94 21.50
C ALA A 259 -11.29 -6.34 20.85
N ALA A 260 -10.44 -6.51 19.86
CA ALA A 260 -10.13 -7.78 19.19
C ALA A 260 -9.10 -8.56 20.02
#